data_1ab89d0152cadb609bfeab90e0691a34
#
_entry.id   1ab89d0152cadb609bfeab90e0691a34
#
_cell.length_a   1.000
_cell.length_b   1.000
_cell.length_c   1.000
_cell.angle_alpha   90.00
_cell.angle_beta   90.00
_cell.angle_gamma   90.00
#
_symmetry.space_group_name_H-M   'P 1'
#
loop_
_entity.id
_entity.type
_entity.pdbx_description
1 polymer ?
#
loop_
_entity_poly.entity_id
_entity_poly.type
_entity_poly.pdbx_seq_one_letter_code
_entity_poly.pdbx_strand_id
1 'polypeptide(L)'
;PEFETARAILEKKIENLDNPSLIIQDDVVDFMANHYCKDIRNLEGALKRLFFCSIMNHTNNIDMAFALESFKDDKVVQNPKTALTKELILKTTAEFYYLTISQLVSKNKTRKLTTPREICMYLMRELLDITFAEIGTIFSNRDHSTVMKACARVDNKIKKDPDYKLAINKLKHKLGIN
;
A
#
# COMPACT_ATOMS: atom_id res chain seq x y z
N PRO A 1 11.16 -5.85 12.02
CA PRO A 1 11.61 -4.54 12.52
C PRO A 1 10.71 -3.41 12.00
N GLU A 2 10.67 -2.31 12.71
CA GLU A 2 10.01 -1.09 12.23
C GLU A 2 10.86 -0.44 11.12
N PHE A 3 10.27 0.46 10.34
CA PHE A 3 10.93 1.12 9.22
C PHE A 3 12.30 1.73 9.60
N GLU A 4 12.36 2.49 10.70
CA GLU A 4 13.59 3.14 11.17
C GLU A 4 14.70 2.13 11.50
N THR A 5 14.32 1.01 12.13
CA THR A 5 15.26 -0.08 12.43
C THR A 5 15.76 -0.76 11.16
N ALA A 6 14.88 -0.99 10.18
CA ALA A 6 15.25 -1.57 8.91
C ALA A 6 16.19 -0.64 8.11
N ARG A 7 15.92 0.68 8.13
CA ARG A 7 16.78 1.70 7.51
C ARG A 7 18.16 1.71 8.15
N ALA A 8 18.26 1.77 9.48
CA ALA A 8 19.54 1.76 10.19
C ALA A 8 20.38 0.50 9.92
N ILE A 9 19.71 -0.67 9.79
CA ILE A 9 20.37 -1.92 9.42
C ILE A 9 20.93 -1.84 7.98
N LEU A 10 20.16 -1.27 7.04
CA LEU A 10 20.62 -1.09 5.66
C LEU A 10 21.81 -0.15 5.58
N GLU A 11 21.74 1.02 6.21
CA GLU A 11 22.83 2.02 6.23
C GLU A 11 24.12 1.38 6.75
N LYS A 12 24.06 0.71 7.89
CA LYS A 12 25.22 0.00 8.46
C LYS A 12 25.77 -1.10 7.55
N LYS A 13 24.91 -1.78 6.79
CA LYS A 13 25.34 -2.83 5.86
C LYS A 13 25.94 -2.24 4.58
N ILE A 14 25.41 -1.13 4.11
CA ILE A 14 25.94 -0.38 2.96
C ILE A 14 27.35 0.14 3.28
N GLU A 15 27.55 0.70 4.47
CA GLU A 15 28.88 1.15 4.94
C GLU A 15 29.91 0.01 5.00
N ASN A 16 29.46 -1.22 5.27
CA ASN A 16 30.33 -2.40 5.33
C ASN A 16 30.49 -3.13 3.98
N LEU A 17 29.96 -2.58 2.88
CA LEU A 17 30.20 -3.13 1.53
C LEU A 17 31.65 -2.80 1.10
N ASP A 18 32.36 -3.81 0.60
CA ASP A 18 33.74 -3.67 0.07
C ASP A 18 33.80 -2.90 -1.26
N ASN A 19 32.91 -1.92 -1.46
CA ASN A 19 32.89 -1.08 -2.66
C ASN A 19 32.65 0.40 -2.31
N PRO A 20 33.70 1.16 -2.03
CA PRO A 20 33.57 2.57 -1.62
C PRO A 20 33.08 3.49 -2.78
N SER A 21 33.06 2.99 -4.01
CA SER A 21 32.58 3.76 -5.15
C SER A 21 31.06 3.59 -5.41
N LEU A 22 30.41 2.71 -4.65
CA LEU A 22 28.97 2.45 -4.83
C LEU A 22 28.17 3.53 -4.10
N ILE A 23 27.34 4.24 -4.85
CA ILE A 23 26.43 5.26 -4.34
C ILE A 23 25.01 4.70 -4.44
N ILE A 24 24.34 4.53 -3.31
CA ILE A 24 22.93 4.18 -3.24
C ILE A 24 22.18 5.42 -2.76
N GLN A 25 21.19 5.88 -3.54
CA GLN A 25 20.43 7.08 -3.20
C GLN A 25 19.51 6.82 -1.99
N ASP A 26 19.27 7.84 -1.18
CA ASP A 26 18.48 7.75 0.05
C ASP A 26 17.04 7.24 -0.19
N ASP A 27 16.43 7.63 -1.29
CA ASP A 27 15.10 7.17 -1.70
C ASP A 27 15.06 5.65 -1.99
N VAL A 28 16.17 5.07 -2.48
CA VAL A 28 16.32 3.62 -2.66
C VAL A 28 16.46 2.91 -1.32
N VAL A 29 17.19 3.48 -0.37
CA VAL A 29 17.31 2.95 1.00
C VAL A 29 15.94 2.95 1.68
N ASP A 30 15.18 4.05 1.55
CA ASP A 30 13.82 4.17 2.08
C ASP A 30 12.86 3.19 1.42
N PHE A 31 12.97 3.03 0.11
CA PHE A 31 12.19 2.04 -0.65
C PHE A 31 12.44 0.62 -0.13
N MET A 32 13.70 0.24 0.04
CA MET A 32 14.06 -1.08 0.55
C MET A 32 13.59 -1.28 1.99
N ALA A 33 13.80 -0.28 2.86
CA ALA A 33 13.34 -0.33 4.25
C ALA A 33 11.83 -0.52 4.35
N ASN A 34 11.04 0.16 3.50
CA ASN A 34 9.58 0.02 3.47
C ASN A 34 9.11 -1.37 2.99
N HIS A 35 9.76 -1.91 1.94
CA HIS A 35 9.28 -3.14 1.31
C HIS A 35 9.73 -4.40 2.02
N TYR A 36 10.91 -4.37 2.64
CA TYR A 36 11.56 -5.55 3.23
C TYR A 36 11.68 -5.48 4.76
N CYS A 37 11.05 -4.47 5.44
CA CYS A 37 11.16 -4.29 6.90
C CYS A 37 10.68 -5.50 7.73
N LYS A 38 9.84 -6.37 7.18
CA LYS A 38 9.26 -7.49 7.94
C LYS A 38 10.25 -8.59 8.31
N ASP A 39 11.28 -8.79 7.50
CA ASP A 39 12.26 -9.85 7.69
C ASP A 39 13.66 -9.35 7.31
N ILE A 40 14.57 -9.36 8.29
CA ILE A 40 15.96 -8.93 8.11
C ILE A 40 16.67 -9.77 7.04
N ARG A 41 16.38 -11.07 6.92
CA ARG A 41 16.99 -11.93 5.90
C ARG A 41 16.56 -11.51 4.49
N ASN A 42 15.30 -11.16 4.33
CA ASN A 42 14.78 -10.65 3.06
C ASN A 42 15.39 -9.28 2.71
N LEU A 43 15.56 -8.43 3.72
CA LEU A 43 16.22 -7.12 3.59
C LEU A 43 17.68 -7.27 3.13
N GLU A 44 18.43 -8.18 3.75
CA GLU A 44 19.80 -8.49 3.34
C GLU A 44 19.88 -9.14 1.96
N GLY A 45 18.95 -10.04 1.65
CA GLY A 45 18.84 -10.66 0.34
C GLY A 45 18.59 -9.64 -0.77
N ALA A 46 17.69 -8.68 -0.51
CA ALA A 46 17.40 -7.58 -1.43
C ALA A 46 18.64 -6.69 -1.67
N LEU A 47 19.36 -6.31 -0.60
CA LEU A 47 20.59 -5.54 -0.73
C LEU A 47 21.66 -6.26 -1.54
N LYS A 48 21.90 -7.55 -1.29
CA LYS A 48 22.84 -8.37 -2.06
C LYS A 48 22.44 -8.47 -3.53
N ARG A 49 21.15 -8.62 -3.83
CA ARG A 49 20.64 -8.65 -5.20
C ARG A 49 20.88 -7.32 -5.91
N LEU A 50 20.59 -6.20 -5.25
CA LEU A 50 20.82 -4.87 -5.80
C LEU A 50 22.30 -4.64 -6.12
N PHE A 51 23.18 -5.02 -5.20
CA PHE A 51 24.61 -4.98 -5.38
C PHE A 51 25.08 -5.88 -6.54
N PHE A 52 24.58 -7.10 -6.63
CA PHE A 52 24.89 -8.00 -7.75
C PHE A 52 24.44 -7.41 -9.10
N CYS A 53 23.23 -6.85 -9.16
CA CYS A 53 22.73 -6.18 -10.36
C CYS A 53 23.60 -4.98 -10.75
N SER A 54 24.13 -4.22 -9.78
CA SER A 54 25.01 -3.08 -10.07
C SER A 54 26.34 -3.52 -10.70
N ILE A 55 26.90 -4.62 -10.23
CA ILE A 55 28.12 -5.21 -10.79
C ILE A 55 27.86 -5.68 -12.23
N MET A 56 26.76 -6.40 -12.47
CA MET A 56 26.40 -6.93 -13.79
C MET A 56 26.12 -5.83 -14.82
N ASN A 57 25.60 -4.71 -14.39
CA ASN A 57 25.32 -3.55 -15.25
C ASN A 57 26.46 -2.51 -15.28
N HIS A 58 27.59 -2.79 -14.63
CA HIS A 58 28.74 -1.89 -14.53
C HIS A 58 28.36 -0.46 -14.07
N THR A 59 27.42 -0.35 -13.13
CA THR A 59 26.99 0.93 -12.56
C THR A 59 27.35 1.04 -11.09
N ASN A 60 27.87 2.20 -10.70
CA ASN A 60 28.16 2.52 -9.30
C ASN A 60 27.12 3.47 -8.70
N ASN A 61 26.18 3.97 -9.49
CA ASN A 61 25.10 4.84 -9.01
C ASN A 61 23.76 4.09 -9.09
N ILE A 62 23.19 3.83 -7.94
CA ILE A 62 21.91 3.12 -7.79
C ILE A 62 20.84 4.15 -7.45
N ASP A 63 20.06 4.50 -8.48
CA ASP A 63 18.87 5.33 -8.36
C ASP A 63 17.59 4.48 -8.28
N MET A 64 16.46 5.13 -8.08
CA MET A 64 15.15 4.47 -7.97
C MET A 64 14.78 3.70 -9.25
N ALA A 65 15.12 4.22 -10.44
CA ALA A 65 14.83 3.55 -11.70
C ALA A 65 15.59 2.22 -11.81
N PHE A 66 16.88 2.21 -11.45
CA PHE A 66 17.70 1.01 -11.38
C PHE A 66 17.18 0.00 -10.33
N ALA A 67 16.78 0.48 -9.16
CA ALA A 67 16.23 -0.37 -8.11
C ALA A 67 14.93 -1.05 -8.55
N LEU A 68 13.99 -0.31 -9.14
CA LEU A 68 12.73 -0.87 -9.66
C LEU A 68 12.96 -1.92 -10.75
N GLU A 69 13.89 -1.68 -11.67
CA GLU A 69 14.25 -2.66 -12.69
C GLU A 69 14.89 -3.91 -12.09
N SER A 70 15.77 -3.75 -11.10
CA SER A 70 16.42 -4.86 -10.40
C SER A 70 15.44 -5.75 -9.64
N PHE A 71 14.33 -5.18 -9.15
CA PHE A 71 13.31 -5.87 -8.38
C PHE A 71 12.04 -6.17 -9.18
N LYS A 72 12.01 -5.95 -10.49
CA LYS A 72 10.79 -6.13 -11.32
C LYS A 72 10.15 -7.52 -11.21
N ASP A 73 10.95 -8.57 -10.98
CA ASP A 73 10.48 -9.94 -10.82
C ASP A 73 10.28 -10.34 -9.35
N ASP A 74 10.52 -9.44 -8.41
CA ASP A 74 10.36 -9.70 -7.00
C ASP A 74 8.88 -9.57 -6.58
N LYS A 75 8.32 -10.68 -6.10
CA LYS A 75 6.91 -10.71 -5.62
C LYS A 75 6.63 -9.71 -4.50
N VAL A 76 7.66 -9.27 -3.75
CA VAL A 76 7.55 -8.26 -2.70
C VAL A 76 7.36 -6.88 -3.32
N VAL A 77 7.96 -6.63 -4.48
CA VAL A 77 7.85 -5.37 -5.23
C VAL A 77 6.69 -5.40 -6.22
N GLN A 78 6.44 -6.56 -6.86
CA GLN A 78 5.27 -6.77 -7.74
C GLN A 78 3.96 -6.88 -6.98
N ASN A 79 3.99 -7.31 -5.72
CA ASN A 79 2.94 -7.06 -4.76
C ASN A 79 3.27 -5.73 -4.09
N PRO A 80 2.71 -4.62 -4.55
CA PRO A 80 2.71 -3.43 -3.76
C PRO A 80 1.70 -3.61 -2.62
N LYS A 81 2.06 -4.35 -1.59
CA LYS A 81 1.82 -3.95 -0.21
C LYS A 81 2.69 -2.71 0.07
N THR A 82 3.05 -1.98 -0.99
CA THR A 82 3.48 -0.60 -1.03
C THR A 82 2.36 0.17 -0.40
N ALA A 83 2.50 0.31 0.90
CA ALA A 83 1.69 1.19 1.70
C ALA A 83 0.26 1.27 1.15
N LEU A 84 -0.55 0.23 1.43
CA LEU A 84 -1.98 0.36 1.26
C LEU A 84 -2.38 1.53 2.15
N THR A 85 -2.44 2.71 1.56
CA THR A 85 -2.74 3.95 2.26
C THR A 85 -4.21 4.26 2.16
N LYS A 86 -4.69 5.07 3.09
CA LYS A 86 -6.05 5.63 3.07
C LYS A 86 -6.32 6.31 1.73
N GLU A 87 -5.34 7.05 1.22
CA GLU A 87 -5.37 7.79 -0.03
C GLU A 87 -5.50 6.87 -1.24
N LEU A 88 -4.76 5.75 -1.26
CA LEU A 88 -4.84 4.76 -2.33
C LEU A 88 -6.22 4.09 -2.36
N ILE A 89 -6.77 3.72 -1.21
CA ILE A 89 -8.12 3.14 -1.14
C ILE A 89 -9.17 4.14 -1.61
N LEU A 90 -9.08 5.41 -1.18
CA LEU A 90 -9.97 6.48 -1.63
C LEU A 90 -9.90 6.66 -3.16
N LYS A 91 -8.68 6.81 -3.69
CA LYS A 91 -8.43 7.01 -5.12
C LYS A 91 -8.97 5.84 -5.94
N THR A 92 -8.57 4.62 -5.61
CA THR A 92 -8.98 3.41 -6.35
C THR A 92 -10.50 3.21 -6.30
N THR A 93 -11.13 3.45 -5.14
CA THR A 93 -12.58 3.34 -5.01
C THR A 93 -13.30 4.42 -5.82
N ALA A 94 -12.82 5.67 -5.77
CA ALA A 94 -13.40 6.77 -6.54
C ALA A 94 -13.32 6.48 -8.05
N GLU A 95 -12.15 6.10 -8.55
CA GLU A 95 -11.94 5.73 -9.96
C GLU A 95 -12.81 4.56 -10.40
N PHE A 96 -12.94 3.53 -9.56
CA PHE A 96 -13.77 2.35 -9.88
C PHE A 96 -15.25 2.69 -10.08
N TYR A 97 -15.76 3.67 -9.34
CA TYR A 97 -17.16 4.11 -9.42
C TYR A 97 -17.34 5.40 -10.24
N TYR A 98 -16.30 5.86 -10.96
CA TYR A 98 -16.31 7.09 -11.75
C TYR A 98 -16.71 8.33 -10.94
N LEU A 99 -16.16 8.45 -9.72
CA LEU A 99 -16.40 9.54 -8.79
C LEU A 99 -15.11 10.31 -8.54
N THR A 100 -15.24 11.56 -8.08
CA THR A 100 -14.12 12.27 -7.46
C THR A 100 -13.99 11.89 -5.98
N ILE A 101 -12.79 12.02 -5.41
CA ILE A 101 -12.57 11.79 -3.98
C ILE A 101 -13.48 12.73 -3.16
N SER A 102 -13.63 13.99 -3.57
CA SER A 102 -14.50 14.98 -2.91
C SER A 102 -15.95 14.51 -2.86
N GLN A 103 -16.46 13.93 -3.94
CA GLN A 103 -17.81 13.33 -3.98
C GLN A 103 -17.92 12.13 -3.04
N LEU A 104 -16.92 11.26 -3.03
CA LEU A 104 -16.91 10.06 -2.21
C LEU A 104 -16.95 10.40 -0.71
N VAL A 105 -16.15 11.37 -0.24
CA VAL A 105 -16.10 11.77 1.17
C VAL A 105 -17.23 12.72 1.61
N SER A 106 -17.97 13.28 0.67
CA SER A 106 -19.02 14.29 0.94
C SER A 106 -20.12 13.79 1.88
N LYS A 107 -20.89 14.73 2.46
CA LYS A 107 -22.10 14.42 3.26
C LYS A 107 -23.31 14.03 2.44
N ASN A 108 -23.26 14.13 1.12
CA ASN A 108 -24.37 13.82 0.23
C ASN A 108 -24.84 12.37 0.41
N LYS A 109 -26.17 12.16 0.47
CA LYS A 109 -26.80 10.87 0.76
C LYS A 109 -27.40 10.16 -0.46
N THR A 110 -27.07 10.61 -1.68
CA THR A 110 -27.57 9.92 -2.90
C THR A 110 -27.04 8.50 -2.98
N ARG A 111 -27.87 7.58 -3.46
CA ARG A 111 -27.51 6.14 -3.54
C ARG A 111 -26.24 5.91 -4.37
N LYS A 112 -26.02 6.71 -5.42
CA LYS A 112 -24.81 6.67 -6.24
C LYS A 112 -23.52 6.91 -5.46
N LEU A 113 -23.58 7.68 -4.37
CA LEU A 113 -22.44 8.02 -3.52
C LEU A 113 -22.39 7.17 -2.25
N THR A 114 -23.54 6.72 -1.75
CA THR A 114 -23.61 5.98 -0.47
C THR A 114 -22.98 4.59 -0.59
N THR A 115 -23.29 3.84 -1.65
CA THR A 115 -22.75 2.48 -1.83
C THR A 115 -21.23 2.48 -2.01
N PRO A 116 -20.62 3.29 -2.89
CA PRO A 116 -19.16 3.39 -2.99
C PRO A 116 -18.49 3.82 -1.69
N ARG A 117 -19.11 4.76 -0.97
CA ARG A 117 -18.62 5.24 0.32
C ARG A 117 -18.59 4.14 1.38
N GLU A 118 -19.67 3.37 1.50
CA GLU A 118 -19.73 2.25 2.45
C GLU A 118 -18.69 1.19 2.13
N ILE A 119 -18.47 0.88 0.86
CA ILE A 119 -17.42 -0.05 0.42
C ILE A 119 -16.03 0.50 0.78
N CYS A 120 -15.78 1.79 0.55
CA CYS A 120 -14.51 2.41 0.88
C CYS A 120 -14.22 2.37 2.39
N MET A 121 -15.23 2.67 3.23
CA MET A 121 -15.14 2.56 4.69
C MET A 121 -14.82 1.11 5.13
N TYR A 122 -15.52 0.14 4.52
CA TYR A 122 -15.30 -1.28 4.79
C TYR A 122 -13.88 -1.72 4.42
N LEU A 123 -13.39 -1.34 3.23
CA LEU A 123 -12.03 -1.67 2.80
C LEU A 123 -10.97 -1.04 3.70
N MET A 124 -11.15 0.21 4.13
CA MET A 124 -10.24 0.85 5.08
C MET A 124 -10.18 0.09 6.40
N ARG A 125 -11.33 -0.34 6.93
CA ARG A 125 -11.39 -1.12 8.17
C ARG A 125 -10.75 -2.49 8.03
N GLU A 126 -11.07 -3.19 6.94
CA GLU A 126 -10.60 -4.56 6.70
C GLU A 126 -9.11 -4.63 6.38
N LEU A 127 -8.61 -3.68 5.60
CA LEU A 127 -7.26 -3.76 5.02
C LEU A 127 -6.21 -2.98 5.81
N LEU A 128 -6.59 -1.90 6.49
CA LEU A 128 -5.68 -1.04 7.26
C LEU A 128 -5.88 -1.20 8.77
N ASP A 129 -6.92 -1.89 9.21
CA ASP A 129 -7.31 -2.06 10.61
C ASP A 129 -7.43 -0.75 11.42
N ILE A 130 -7.72 0.37 10.75
CA ILE A 130 -7.93 1.67 11.38
C ILE A 130 -9.30 1.74 12.07
N THR A 131 -9.39 2.53 13.11
CA THR A 131 -10.60 2.62 13.94
C THR A 131 -11.79 3.24 13.19
N PHE A 132 -13.02 2.90 13.59
CA PHE A 132 -14.22 3.51 13.00
C PHE A 132 -14.28 5.04 13.20
N ALA A 133 -13.69 5.54 14.29
CA ALA A 133 -13.58 6.97 14.55
C ALA A 133 -12.65 7.65 13.54
N GLU A 134 -11.48 7.10 13.28
CA GLU A 134 -10.53 7.61 12.27
C GLU A 134 -11.14 7.57 10.86
N ILE A 135 -11.83 6.47 10.49
CA ILE A 135 -12.56 6.41 9.23
C ILE A 135 -13.60 7.54 9.18
N GLY A 136 -14.34 7.76 10.26
CA GLY A 136 -15.35 8.81 10.34
C GLY A 136 -14.79 10.20 10.05
N THR A 137 -13.59 10.53 10.55
CA THR A 137 -12.94 11.83 10.28
C THR A 137 -12.66 12.05 8.79
N ILE A 138 -12.23 10.99 8.08
CA ILE A 138 -11.96 11.05 6.62
C ILE A 138 -13.25 11.35 5.84
N PHE A 139 -14.38 10.80 6.27
CA PHE A 139 -15.67 10.94 5.58
C PHE A 139 -16.52 12.08 6.18
N SER A 140 -15.98 13.29 6.21
CA SER A 140 -16.65 14.53 6.66
C SER A 140 -17.12 14.47 8.12
N ASN A 141 -16.28 13.96 9.02
CA ASN A 141 -16.55 13.81 10.44
C ASN A 141 -17.86 13.06 10.75
N ARG A 142 -18.03 11.89 10.13
CA ARG A 142 -19.15 11.00 10.43
C ARG A 142 -18.90 10.31 11.76
N ASP A 143 -20.00 10.13 12.51
CA ASP A 143 -19.97 9.38 13.75
C ASP A 143 -19.49 7.94 13.54
N HIS A 144 -18.70 7.42 14.48
CA HIS A 144 -18.16 6.06 14.45
C HIS A 144 -19.25 4.99 14.32
N SER A 145 -20.42 5.20 14.93
CA SER A 145 -21.56 4.29 14.84
C SER A 145 -22.12 4.23 13.41
N THR A 146 -22.08 5.34 12.68
CA THR A 146 -22.47 5.39 11.25
C THR A 146 -21.52 4.57 10.40
N VAL A 147 -20.22 4.68 10.66
CA VAL A 147 -19.18 3.90 9.94
C VAL A 147 -19.32 2.41 10.26
N MET A 148 -19.50 2.06 11.53
CA MET A 148 -19.71 0.68 11.97
C MET A 148 -20.94 0.05 11.28
N LYS A 149 -22.08 0.75 11.25
CA LYS A 149 -23.30 0.29 10.55
C LYS A 149 -23.07 0.15 9.03
N ALA A 150 -22.28 1.05 8.42
CA ALA A 150 -21.93 0.97 7.00
C ALA A 150 -21.11 -0.29 6.71
N CYS A 151 -20.07 -0.56 7.50
CA CYS A 151 -19.24 -1.77 7.37
C CYS A 151 -20.07 -3.06 7.54
N ALA A 152 -20.96 -3.10 8.53
CA ALA A 152 -21.85 -4.24 8.77
C ALA A 152 -22.83 -4.48 7.59
N ARG A 153 -23.32 -3.41 6.95
CA ARG A 153 -24.18 -3.54 5.76
C ARG A 153 -23.40 -4.12 4.58
N VAL A 154 -22.16 -3.70 4.36
CA VAL A 154 -21.30 -4.24 3.30
C VAL A 154 -21.02 -5.72 3.56
N ASP A 155 -20.62 -6.09 4.77
CA ASP A 155 -20.34 -7.49 5.15
C ASP A 155 -21.56 -8.39 4.92
N ASN A 156 -22.74 -7.93 5.34
CA ASN A 156 -23.99 -8.66 5.10
C ASN A 156 -24.33 -8.80 3.60
N LYS A 157 -24.04 -7.78 2.78
CA LYS A 157 -24.26 -7.85 1.33
C LYS A 157 -23.30 -8.81 0.65
N ILE A 158 -22.03 -8.82 1.02
CA ILE A 158 -21.03 -9.76 0.50
C ILE A 158 -21.50 -11.21 0.68
N LYS A 159 -22.14 -11.51 1.82
CA LYS A 159 -22.64 -12.85 2.13
C LYS A 159 -23.86 -13.27 1.32
N LYS A 160 -24.67 -12.29 0.86
CA LYS A 160 -25.96 -12.52 0.21
C LYS A 160 -25.97 -12.31 -1.30
N ASP A 161 -25.05 -11.51 -1.82
CA ASP A 161 -25.02 -11.06 -3.21
C ASP A 161 -23.65 -11.38 -3.85
N PRO A 162 -23.59 -12.42 -4.72
CA PRO A 162 -22.36 -12.81 -5.39
C PRO A 162 -21.78 -11.73 -6.30
N ASP A 163 -22.62 -10.94 -6.97
CA ASP A 163 -22.17 -9.85 -7.86
C ASP A 163 -21.54 -8.71 -7.06
N TYR A 164 -22.10 -8.42 -5.88
CA TYR A 164 -21.55 -7.45 -4.96
C TYR A 164 -20.18 -7.90 -4.42
N LYS A 165 -20.06 -9.20 -4.07
CA LYS A 165 -18.79 -9.82 -3.67
C LYS A 165 -17.76 -9.73 -4.79
N LEU A 166 -18.16 -9.98 -6.03
CA LEU A 166 -17.28 -9.89 -7.20
C LEU A 166 -16.75 -8.46 -7.40
N ALA A 167 -17.60 -7.45 -7.24
CA ALA A 167 -17.20 -6.04 -7.33
C ALA A 167 -16.14 -5.67 -6.28
N ILE A 168 -16.31 -6.14 -5.04
CA ILE A 168 -15.32 -5.92 -3.96
C ILE A 168 -14.02 -6.66 -4.25
N ASN A 169 -14.07 -7.89 -4.75
CA ASN A 169 -12.87 -8.64 -5.12
C ASN A 169 -12.10 -7.94 -6.26
N LYS A 170 -12.80 -7.40 -7.26
CA LYS A 170 -12.19 -6.58 -8.33
C LYS A 170 -11.50 -5.33 -7.76
N LEU A 171 -12.10 -4.68 -6.77
CA LEU A 171 -11.48 -3.55 -6.07
C LEU A 171 -10.24 -3.97 -5.29
N LYS A 172 -10.31 -5.08 -4.53
CA LYS A 172 -9.17 -5.64 -3.81
C LYS A 172 -8.02 -5.99 -4.76
N HIS A 173 -8.33 -6.61 -5.90
CA HIS A 173 -7.33 -6.92 -6.92
C HIS A 173 -6.66 -5.65 -7.49
N LYS A 174 -7.44 -4.57 -7.74
CA LYS A 174 -6.88 -3.27 -8.14
C LYS A 174 -6.00 -2.63 -7.07
N LEU A 175 -6.23 -2.94 -5.80
CA LEU A 175 -5.38 -2.53 -4.67
C LEU A 175 -4.18 -3.46 -4.46
N GLY A 176 -3.96 -4.45 -5.35
CA GLY A 176 -2.87 -5.41 -5.26
C GLY A 176 -3.08 -6.51 -4.21
N ILE A 177 -4.34 -6.74 -3.79
CA ILE A 177 -4.71 -7.76 -2.81
C ILE A 177 -5.41 -8.90 -3.52
N ASN A 178 -4.82 -10.09 -3.48
CA ASN A 178 -5.39 -11.33 -3.99
C ASN A 178 -6.20 -12.05 -2.90
#